data_2ff3ee5369c0b06baceaa5ecf84b4d9d
#
_entry.id   2ff3ee5369c0b06baceaa5ecf84b4d9d
#
_cell.length_a   1.000
_cell.length_b   1.000
_cell.length_c   1.000
_cell.angle_alpha   90.00
_cell.angle_beta   90.00
_cell.angle_gamma   90.00
#
_symmetry.space_group_name_H-M   'P 1'
#
loop_
_entity.id
_entity.type
_entity.pdbx_description
1 polymer ?
#
loop_
_entity_poly.entity_id
_entity_poly.type
_entity_poly.pdbx_seq_one_letter_code
_entity_poly.pdbx_strand_id
1 'polypeptide(L)'
;MKDDPDFIEHHKEDIAASLEWTIVDILMKKLKKAVKQTGIKHVAVAGGVSANNGLRNAFYDAQKRYGWTIYIPKFSYTTDNAAMIGIVGYYKYLDKEFCSIDAPAFSKVTFK
;
A
#
# COMPACT_ATOMS: atom_id res chain seq x y z
N MET A 1 18.73 -15.84 -21.35
CA MET A 1 19.54 -16.13 -20.12
C MET A 1 20.65 -17.14 -20.38
N LYS A 2 20.45 -18.21 -21.16
CA LYS A 2 21.56 -19.12 -21.51
C LYS A 2 22.46 -18.57 -22.62
N ASP A 3 21.95 -17.66 -23.45
CA ASP A 3 22.61 -17.17 -24.67
C ASP A 3 23.23 -15.77 -24.51
N ASP A 4 22.97 -15.07 -23.41
CA ASP A 4 23.55 -13.76 -23.06
C ASP A 4 23.83 -13.72 -21.53
N PRO A 5 25.07 -13.95 -21.10
CA PRO A 5 25.45 -13.89 -19.69
C PRO A 5 25.20 -12.51 -19.05
N ASP A 6 25.31 -11.44 -19.83
CA ASP A 6 25.18 -10.05 -19.39
C ASP A 6 23.78 -9.47 -19.63
N PHE A 7 22.80 -10.33 -19.98
CA PHE A 7 21.42 -9.95 -20.28
C PHE A 7 20.81 -9.03 -19.21
N ILE A 8 21.00 -9.34 -17.93
CA ILE A 8 20.45 -8.56 -16.83
C ILE A 8 21.05 -7.15 -16.80
N GLU A 9 22.35 -7.03 -17.00
CA GLU A 9 23.01 -5.72 -16.98
C GLU A 9 22.62 -4.88 -18.21
N HIS A 10 22.48 -5.50 -19.39
CA HIS A 10 22.07 -4.79 -20.61
C HIS A 10 20.61 -4.36 -20.62
N HIS A 11 19.74 -5.06 -19.86
CA HIS A 11 18.28 -4.83 -19.86
C HIS A 11 17.71 -4.48 -18.47
N LYS A 12 18.55 -4.02 -17.55
CA LYS A 12 18.17 -3.75 -16.16
C LYS A 12 16.99 -2.81 -16.04
N GLU A 13 16.96 -1.74 -16.81
CA GLU A 13 15.90 -0.74 -16.79
C GLU A 13 14.59 -1.29 -17.32
N ASP A 14 14.63 -2.04 -18.42
CA ASP A 14 13.46 -2.67 -19.01
C ASP A 14 12.87 -3.76 -18.10
N ILE A 15 13.73 -4.53 -17.46
CA ILE A 15 13.33 -5.55 -16.47
C ILE A 15 12.63 -4.88 -15.27
N ALA A 16 13.24 -3.82 -14.75
CA ALA A 16 12.67 -3.08 -13.61
C ALA A 16 11.31 -2.46 -13.96
N ALA A 17 11.20 -1.81 -15.11
CA ALA A 17 9.96 -1.22 -15.60
C ALA A 17 8.88 -2.28 -15.83
N SER A 18 9.23 -3.41 -16.42
CA SER A 18 8.31 -4.53 -16.67
C SER A 18 7.80 -5.14 -15.36
N LEU A 19 8.68 -5.28 -14.37
CA LEU A 19 8.32 -5.79 -13.05
C LEU A 19 7.35 -4.83 -12.34
N GLU A 20 7.68 -3.54 -12.30
CA GLU A 20 6.82 -2.51 -11.71
C GLU A 20 5.44 -2.50 -12.36
N TRP A 21 5.39 -2.46 -13.69
CA TRP A 21 4.15 -2.48 -14.45
C TRP A 21 3.31 -3.72 -14.12
N THR A 22 3.94 -4.90 -14.06
CA THR A 22 3.26 -6.15 -13.76
C THR A 22 2.64 -6.15 -12.37
N ILE A 23 3.37 -5.69 -11.36
CA ILE A 23 2.88 -5.60 -9.98
C ILE A 23 1.68 -4.64 -9.91
N VAL A 24 1.80 -3.45 -10.50
CA VAL A 24 0.73 -2.45 -10.52
C VAL A 24 -0.51 -3.01 -11.22
N ASP A 25 -0.35 -3.66 -12.37
CA ASP A 25 -1.46 -4.25 -13.14
C ASP A 25 -2.20 -5.33 -12.33
N ILE A 26 -1.46 -6.22 -11.66
CA ILE A 26 -2.05 -7.26 -10.80
C ILE A 26 -2.86 -6.63 -9.66
N LEU A 27 -2.30 -5.63 -8.97
CA LEU A 27 -2.98 -4.95 -7.88
C LEU A 27 -4.25 -4.25 -8.36
N MET A 28 -4.16 -3.50 -9.46
CA MET A 28 -5.29 -2.77 -10.03
C MET A 28 -6.38 -3.70 -10.57
N LYS A 29 -6.04 -4.85 -11.16
CA LYS A 29 -7.02 -5.86 -11.57
C LYS A 29 -7.80 -6.43 -10.38
N LYS A 30 -7.10 -6.77 -9.30
CA LYS A 30 -7.74 -7.27 -8.06
C LYS A 30 -8.65 -6.21 -7.45
N LEU A 31 -8.18 -4.98 -7.36
CA LEU A 31 -8.95 -3.86 -6.81
C LEU A 31 -10.20 -3.57 -7.64
N LYS A 32 -10.10 -3.53 -8.97
CA LYS A 32 -11.26 -3.38 -9.87
C LYS A 32 -12.30 -4.47 -9.64
N LYS A 33 -11.84 -5.71 -9.48
CA LYS A 33 -12.74 -6.82 -9.16
C LYS A 33 -13.44 -6.62 -7.82
N ALA A 34 -12.72 -6.20 -6.78
CA ALA A 34 -13.29 -5.94 -5.47
C ALA A 34 -14.33 -4.80 -5.51
N VAL A 35 -14.00 -3.68 -6.13
CA VAL A 35 -14.94 -2.55 -6.31
C VAL A 35 -16.19 -2.98 -7.07
N LYS A 36 -16.04 -3.80 -8.13
CA LYS A 36 -17.18 -4.33 -8.89
C LYS A 36 -18.07 -5.25 -8.04
N GLN A 37 -17.47 -6.07 -7.18
CA GLN A 37 -18.21 -7.02 -6.34
C GLN A 37 -18.93 -6.34 -5.17
N THR A 38 -18.29 -5.32 -4.57
CA THR A 38 -18.84 -4.65 -3.38
C THR A 38 -19.69 -3.42 -3.70
N GLY A 39 -19.52 -2.83 -4.88
CA GLY A 39 -20.12 -1.53 -5.23
C GLY A 39 -19.45 -0.33 -4.54
N ILE A 40 -18.47 -0.56 -3.64
CA ILE A 40 -17.77 0.49 -2.89
C ILE A 40 -16.75 1.16 -3.80
N LYS A 41 -16.86 2.47 -3.99
CA LYS A 41 -15.96 3.28 -4.81
C LYS A 41 -14.96 4.11 -4.01
N HIS A 42 -15.01 4.05 -2.68
CA HIS A 42 -14.05 4.70 -1.80
C HIS A 42 -12.87 3.75 -1.58
N VAL A 43 -11.70 4.15 -2.05
CA VAL A 43 -10.49 3.31 -2.06
C VAL A 43 -9.36 4.04 -1.37
N ALA A 44 -8.80 3.43 -0.34
CA ALA A 44 -7.63 3.92 0.36
C ALA A 44 -6.43 2.99 0.11
N VAL A 45 -5.25 3.58 0.04
CA VAL A 45 -3.99 2.84 -0.01
C VAL A 45 -3.09 3.30 1.14
N ALA A 46 -2.39 2.36 1.77
CA ALA A 46 -1.47 2.64 2.87
C ALA A 46 -0.24 1.72 2.80
N GLY A 47 0.75 1.99 3.65
CA GLY A 47 1.99 1.22 3.72
C GLY A 47 3.04 1.65 2.69
N GLY A 48 4.24 1.09 2.77
CA GLY A 48 5.41 1.49 1.98
C GLY A 48 5.20 1.46 0.46
N VAL A 49 4.44 0.48 -0.05
CA VAL A 49 4.14 0.37 -1.49
C VAL A 49 3.29 1.55 -2.00
N SER A 50 2.56 2.25 -1.14
CA SER A 50 1.82 3.46 -1.50
C SER A 50 2.72 4.64 -1.90
N ALA A 51 4.05 4.54 -1.68
CA ALA A 51 5.05 5.49 -2.16
C ALA A 51 5.36 5.32 -3.66
N ASN A 52 5.05 4.16 -4.24
CA ASN A 52 5.37 3.86 -5.64
C ASN A 52 4.57 4.78 -6.60
N ASN A 53 5.29 5.48 -7.48
CA ASN A 53 4.70 6.46 -8.38
C ASN A 53 3.81 5.81 -9.45
N GLY A 54 4.19 4.64 -9.98
CA GLY A 54 3.40 3.90 -10.95
C GLY A 54 2.03 3.51 -10.38
N LEU A 55 2.02 3.04 -9.13
CA LEU A 55 0.79 2.71 -8.43
C LEU A 55 -0.08 3.96 -8.18
N ARG A 56 0.51 5.08 -7.72
CA ARG A 56 -0.20 6.35 -7.51
C ARG A 56 -0.86 6.85 -8.79
N ASN A 57 -0.13 6.83 -9.89
CA ASN A 57 -0.65 7.23 -11.19
C ASN A 57 -1.83 6.34 -11.62
N ALA A 58 -1.72 5.02 -11.44
CA ALA A 58 -2.79 4.09 -11.73
C ALA A 58 -4.06 4.34 -10.90
N PHE A 59 -3.92 4.76 -9.63
CA PHE A 59 -5.04 5.19 -8.79
C PHE A 59 -5.69 6.48 -9.32
N TYR A 60 -4.91 7.50 -9.67
CA TYR A 60 -5.45 8.74 -10.22
C TYR A 60 -6.15 8.52 -11.57
N ASP A 61 -5.62 7.63 -12.40
CA ASP A 61 -6.29 7.25 -13.65
C ASP A 61 -7.60 6.50 -13.39
N ALA A 62 -7.62 5.63 -12.39
CA ALA A 62 -8.85 4.94 -11.97
C ALA A 62 -9.89 5.91 -11.41
N GLN A 63 -9.49 6.93 -10.66
CA GLN A 63 -10.37 8.01 -10.20
C GLN A 63 -11.04 8.70 -11.38
N LYS A 64 -10.27 9.11 -12.40
CA LYS A 64 -10.79 9.78 -13.60
C LYS A 64 -11.71 8.86 -14.43
N ARG A 65 -11.29 7.60 -14.62
CA ARG A 65 -11.94 6.66 -15.54
C ARG A 65 -13.17 5.99 -14.96
N TYR A 66 -13.15 5.66 -13.65
CA TYR A 66 -14.20 4.88 -12.99
C TYR A 66 -14.99 5.65 -11.94
N GLY A 67 -14.67 6.92 -11.71
CA GLY A 67 -15.33 7.75 -10.69
C GLY A 67 -15.07 7.27 -9.27
N TRP A 68 -13.89 6.72 -9.00
CA TRP A 68 -13.51 6.33 -7.65
C TRP A 68 -13.09 7.54 -6.82
N THR A 69 -13.31 7.47 -5.53
CA THR A 69 -12.75 8.41 -4.55
C THR A 69 -11.50 7.78 -3.96
N ILE A 70 -10.34 8.37 -4.22
CA ILE A 70 -9.04 7.80 -3.86
C ILE A 70 -8.45 8.55 -2.66
N TYR A 71 -7.97 7.80 -1.68
CA TYR A 71 -7.29 8.30 -0.50
C TYR A 71 -5.84 7.78 -0.49
N ILE A 72 -4.89 8.64 -0.83
CA ILE A 72 -3.46 8.34 -0.82
C ILE A 72 -2.80 9.21 0.24
N PRO A 73 -2.02 8.64 1.18
CA PRO A 73 -1.34 9.41 2.20
C PRO A 73 -0.26 10.31 1.58
N LYS A 74 0.10 11.38 2.29
CA LYS A 74 1.31 12.15 1.97
C LYS A 74 2.51 11.21 2.01
N PHE A 75 3.51 11.50 1.19
CA PHE A 75 4.70 10.65 1.05
C PHE A 75 5.39 10.38 2.41
N SER A 76 5.45 11.40 3.27
CA SER A 76 6.02 11.30 4.63
C SER A 76 5.30 10.31 5.57
N TYR A 77 4.10 9.84 5.20
CA TYR A 77 3.31 8.89 6.00
C TYR A 77 3.18 7.51 5.34
N THR A 78 3.96 7.23 4.30
CA THR A 78 3.92 5.93 3.60
C THR A 78 4.73 4.85 4.30
N THR A 79 5.74 5.23 5.07
CA THR A 79 6.57 4.33 5.89
C THR A 79 6.21 4.46 7.37
N ASP A 80 6.73 3.54 8.17
CA ASP A 80 6.53 3.55 9.62
C ASP A 80 6.95 4.90 10.22
N ASN A 81 6.08 5.47 11.04
CA ASN A 81 6.33 6.75 11.67
C ASN A 81 5.57 6.89 12.99
N ALA A 82 6.07 7.76 13.88
CA ALA A 82 5.50 7.95 15.20
C ALA A 82 4.05 8.45 15.18
N ALA A 83 3.63 9.18 14.15
CA ALA A 83 2.26 9.68 14.04
C ALA A 83 1.22 8.53 13.91
N MET A 84 1.59 7.39 13.30
CA MET A 84 0.73 6.21 13.22
C MET A 84 0.43 5.65 14.61
N ILE A 85 1.45 5.58 15.45
CA ILE A 85 1.28 5.11 16.84
C ILE A 85 0.54 6.15 17.67
N GLY A 86 0.88 7.43 17.51
CA GLY A 86 0.24 8.52 18.22
C GLY A 86 -1.27 8.61 17.97
N ILE A 87 -1.72 8.48 16.73
CA ILE A 87 -3.16 8.55 16.40
C ILE A 87 -3.92 7.33 16.94
N VAL A 88 -3.34 6.14 16.88
CA VAL A 88 -3.95 4.93 17.48
C VAL A 88 -4.03 5.09 19.00
N GLY A 89 -2.97 5.56 19.64
CA GLY A 89 -2.96 5.85 21.07
C GLY A 89 -4.03 6.88 21.47
N TYR A 90 -4.21 7.92 20.66
CA TYR A 90 -5.24 8.93 20.90
C TYR A 90 -6.66 8.34 20.89
N TYR A 91 -7.00 7.52 19.91
CA TYR A 91 -8.33 6.87 19.87
C TYR A 91 -8.51 5.88 21.02
N LYS A 92 -7.50 5.08 21.35
CA LYS A 92 -7.54 4.20 22.53
C LYS A 92 -7.73 4.97 23.84
N TYR A 93 -7.11 6.14 23.96
CA TYR A 93 -7.31 7.03 25.11
C TYR A 93 -8.76 7.51 25.19
N LEU A 94 -9.37 7.93 24.08
CA LEU A 94 -10.79 8.34 24.05
C LEU A 94 -11.74 7.20 24.45
N ASP A 95 -11.43 5.97 23.98
CA ASP A 95 -12.21 4.77 24.27
C ASP A 95 -11.91 4.19 25.67
N LYS A 96 -11.01 4.83 26.43
CA LYS A 96 -10.54 4.38 27.76
C LYS A 96 -9.93 2.98 27.75
N GLU A 97 -9.34 2.58 26.63
CA GLU A 97 -8.59 1.33 26.49
C GLU A 97 -7.18 1.49 27.06
N PHE A 98 -7.01 1.19 28.33
CA PHE A 98 -5.73 1.19 29.01
C PHE A 98 -5.27 -0.22 29.32
N CYS A 99 -3.97 -0.46 29.24
CA CYS A 99 -3.34 -1.68 29.72
C CYS A 99 -2.64 -1.43 31.06
N SER A 100 -2.30 -2.50 31.78
CA SER A 100 -1.46 -2.41 32.96
C SER A 100 -0.06 -1.91 32.63
N ILE A 101 0.60 -1.22 33.56
CA ILE A 101 1.94 -0.66 33.37
C ILE A 101 3.02 -1.73 33.17
N ASP A 102 2.75 -2.96 33.62
CA ASP A 102 3.60 -4.13 33.47
C ASP A 102 3.27 -4.97 32.22
N ALA A 103 2.35 -4.50 31.36
CA ALA A 103 2.02 -5.19 30.12
C ALA A 103 3.26 -5.37 29.24
N PRO A 104 3.61 -6.62 28.85
CA PRO A 104 4.78 -6.87 28.04
C PRO A 104 4.57 -6.36 26.60
N ALA A 105 5.65 -5.86 25.99
CA ALA A 105 5.65 -5.54 24.57
C ALA A 105 5.79 -6.83 23.74
N PHE A 106 4.98 -6.96 22.69
CA PHE A 106 5.03 -8.09 21.77
C PHE A 106 5.50 -7.62 20.38
N SER A 107 6.42 -8.36 19.80
CA SER A 107 6.93 -8.10 18.43
C SER A 107 6.03 -8.68 17.34
N LYS A 108 5.14 -9.59 17.68
CA LYS A 108 4.22 -10.25 16.73
C LYS A 108 2.81 -10.29 17.28
N VAL A 109 1.86 -9.87 16.48
CA VAL A 109 0.43 -10.04 16.76
C VAL A 109 -0.07 -11.21 15.92
N THR A 110 -0.65 -12.23 16.58
CA THR A 110 -1.32 -13.33 15.90
C THR A 110 -2.79 -12.95 15.78
N PHE A 111 -3.24 -12.68 14.56
CA PHE A 111 -4.66 -12.52 14.28
C PHE A 111 -5.31 -13.90 14.33
N LYS A 112 -6.33 -14.06 15.15
CA LYS A 112 -7.18 -15.26 15.17
C LYS A 112 -8.32 -15.09 14.19
#